data_aa9e5c19d209468d53abdd92331e63dc
#
_entry.id   aa9e5c19d209468d53abdd92331e63dc
#
_cell.length_a   1.000
_cell.length_b   1.000
_cell.length_c   1.000
_cell.angle_alpha   90.00
_cell.angle_beta   90.00
_cell.angle_gamma   90.00
#
_symmetry.space_group_name_H-M   'P 1'
#
loop_
_entity.id
_entity.type
_entity.pdbx_description
1 polymer ?
#
loop_
_entity_poly.entity_id
_entity_poly.type
_entity_poly.pdbx_seq_one_letter_code
_entity_poly.pdbx_strand_id
1 'polypeptide(L)'
;MAVVSPVPVPGPVPGESVLTESDASLLFGGARTAYTFTDEPVTDAQLRAIHELAKWAPTAVNAQPLRVAAVQSPAARERLLPCLPRGNREQAAGAPL
;
A
#
# COMPACT_ATOMS: atom_id res chain seq x y z
N MET A 1 -24.41 11.48 -18.99
CA MET A 1 -23.17 11.16 -18.28
C MET A 1 -22.58 12.46 -17.78
N ALA A 2 -22.70 12.76 -16.49
CA ALA A 2 -22.22 13.99 -15.91
C ALA A 2 -20.71 13.87 -15.68
N VAL A 3 -19.93 14.70 -16.34
CA VAL A 3 -18.49 14.83 -16.07
C VAL A 3 -18.36 15.68 -14.79
N VAL A 4 -18.06 15.03 -13.69
CA VAL A 4 -17.71 15.74 -12.45
C VAL A 4 -16.32 16.31 -12.65
N SER A 5 -16.22 17.61 -12.84
CA SER A 5 -14.93 18.31 -12.83
C SER A 5 -14.28 18.10 -11.46
N PRO A 6 -13.00 17.75 -11.38
CA PRO A 6 -12.31 17.61 -10.11
C PRO A 6 -12.36 18.97 -9.39
N VAL A 7 -12.91 18.96 -8.19
CA VAL A 7 -12.86 20.13 -7.30
C VAL A 7 -11.38 20.42 -7.03
N PRO A 8 -10.88 21.64 -7.23
CA PRO A 8 -9.51 21.97 -6.88
C PRO A 8 -9.32 21.74 -5.39
N VAL A 9 -8.45 20.83 -5.03
CA VAL A 9 -8.03 20.67 -3.63
C VAL A 9 -7.20 21.91 -3.29
N PRO A 10 -7.60 22.73 -2.31
CA PRO A 10 -6.78 23.85 -1.90
C PRO A 10 -5.42 23.32 -1.47
N GLY A 11 -4.35 23.95 -2.00
CA GLY A 11 -3.00 23.62 -1.56
C GLY A 11 -2.85 23.88 -0.07
N PRO A 12 -1.87 23.23 0.60
CA PRO A 12 -1.63 23.43 2.01
C PRO A 12 -1.41 24.91 2.31
N VAL A 13 -2.09 25.44 3.32
CA VAL A 13 -1.88 26.79 3.79
C VAL A 13 -0.50 26.86 4.45
N PRO A 14 0.43 27.72 4.00
CA PRO A 14 1.77 27.79 4.56
C PRO A 14 1.70 28.03 6.08
N GLY A 15 2.34 27.17 6.85
CA GLY A 15 2.46 27.28 8.31
C GLY A 15 1.42 26.53 9.14
N GLU A 16 0.40 25.89 8.54
CA GLU A 16 -0.64 25.16 9.28
C GLU A 16 -0.58 23.62 9.10
N SER A 17 0.28 23.10 8.23
CA SER A 17 0.40 21.66 8.04
C SER A 17 1.21 21.01 9.17
N VAL A 18 0.64 20.00 9.81
CA VAL A 18 1.35 19.14 10.79
C VAL A 18 2.27 18.13 10.13
N LEU A 19 2.17 17.98 8.80
CA LEU A 19 3.04 17.13 8.00
C LEU A 19 4.16 17.94 7.38
N THR A 20 5.36 17.37 7.33
CA THR A 20 6.44 17.94 6.53
C THR A 20 6.10 17.84 5.04
N GLU A 21 6.74 18.65 4.19
CA GLU A 21 6.55 18.58 2.74
C GLU A 21 6.89 17.19 2.18
N SER A 22 7.93 16.53 2.73
CA SER A 22 8.30 15.18 2.34
C SER A 22 7.23 14.16 2.74
N ASP A 23 6.64 14.28 3.94
CA ASP A 23 5.58 13.37 4.39
C ASP A 23 4.32 13.55 3.54
N ALA A 24 3.92 14.78 3.27
CA ALA A 24 2.78 15.08 2.42
C ALA A 24 2.98 14.56 0.98
N SER A 25 4.20 14.68 0.44
CA SER A 25 4.54 14.12 -0.87
C SER A 25 4.50 12.59 -0.87
N LEU A 26 5.07 11.94 0.14
CA LEU A 26 5.10 10.49 0.26
C LEU A 26 3.69 9.89 0.39
N LEU A 27 2.85 10.48 1.24
CA LEU A 27 1.53 9.93 1.57
C LEU A 27 0.47 10.27 0.53
N PHE A 28 0.59 11.42 -0.14
CA PHE A 28 -0.46 11.97 -1.01
C PHE A 28 0.05 12.41 -2.38
N GLY A 29 0.87 13.44 -2.45
CA GLY A 29 1.24 14.10 -3.71
C GLY A 29 2.02 13.21 -4.67
N GLY A 30 2.94 12.41 -4.15
CA GLY A 30 3.76 11.44 -4.89
C GLY A 30 3.23 10.02 -4.90
N ALA A 31 2.20 9.72 -4.10
CA ALA A 31 1.66 8.36 -3.99
C ALA A 31 1.11 7.88 -5.34
N ARG A 32 1.52 6.68 -5.75
CA ARG A 32 1.09 6.02 -7.00
C ARG A 32 0.93 4.52 -6.77
N THR A 33 0.00 3.92 -7.49
CA THR A 33 -0.08 2.45 -7.59
C THR A 33 1.02 1.96 -8.53
N ALA A 34 1.91 1.11 -8.02
CA ALA A 34 2.93 0.47 -8.84
C ALA A 34 2.33 -0.71 -9.62
N TYR A 35 2.68 -0.82 -10.89
CA TYR A 35 2.29 -1.93 -11.77
C TYR A 35 3.48 -2.80 -12.19
N THR A 36 4.69 -2.33 -11.94
CA THR A 36 5.94 -3.05 -12.19
C THR A 36 6.78 -3.04 -10.93
N PHE A 37 7.55 -4.07 -10.74
CA PHE A 37 8.40 -4.27 -9.57
C PHE A 37 9.85 -4.49 -10.00
N THR A 38 10.78 -4.17 -9.11
CA THR A 38 12.18 -4.53 -9.26
C THR A 38 12.41 -5.96 -8.74
N ASP A 39 13.57 -6.52 -9.03
CA ASP A 39 13.99 -7.83 -8.49
C ASP A 39 14.51 -7.73 -7.04
N GLU A 40 14.43 -6.56 -6.42
CA GLU A 40 14.87 -6.36 -5.05
C GLU A 40 13.98 -7.13 -4.09
N PRO A 41 14.53 -8.04 -3.27
CA PRO A 41 13.73 -8.84 -2.36
C PRO A 41 13.21 -8.00 -1.18
N VAL A 42 11.99 -8.27 -0.76
CA VAL A 42 11.45 -7.71 0.48
C VAL A 42 11.85 -8.63 1.64
N THR A 43 12.56 -8.07 2.60
CA THR A 43 13.11 -8.83 3.73
C THR A 43 12.09 -8.96 4.88
N ASP A 44 12.25 -9.99 5.72
CA ASP A 44 11.47 -10.14 6.94
C ASP A 44 11.59 -8.94 7.88
N ALA A 45 12.75 -8.30 7.91
CA ALA A 45 12.96 -7.09 8.72
C ALA A 45 12.10 -5.93 8.23
N GLN A 46 11.98 -5.73 6.92
CA GLN A 46 11.10 -4.72 6.33
C GLN A 46 9.63 -5.03 6.61
N LEU A 47 9.21 -6.29 6.47
CA LEU A 47 7.83 -6.70 6.78
C LEU A 47 7.48 -6.45 8.25
N ARG A 48 8.39 -6.77 9.17
CA ARG A 48 8.22 -6.48 10.61
C ARG A 48 8.14 -4.98 10.87
N ALA A 49 9.00 -4.18 10.26
CA ALA A 49 8.96 -2.72 10.41
C ALA A 49 7.64 -2.12 9.92
N ILE A 50 7.12 -2.58 8.78
CA ILE A 50 5.81 -2.17 8.27
C ILE A 50 4.70 -2.54 9.27
N HIS A 51 4.71 -3.76 9.80
CA HIS A 51 3.72 -4.21 10.79
C HIS A 51 3.80 -3.39 12.08
N GLU A 52 5.01 -3.08 12.57
CA GLU A 52 5.21 -2.27 13.77
C GLU A 52 4.60 -0.86 13.64
N LEU A 53 4.54 -0.29 12.46
CA LEU A 53 3.85 0.96 12.19
C LEU A 53 2.33 0.75 12.01
N ALA A 54 1.93 -0.23 11.21
CA ALA A 54 0.54 -0.47 10.85
C ALA A 54 -0.33 -0.89 12.05
N LYS A 55 0.25 -1.59 13.04
CA LYS A 55 -0.48 -2.05 14.23
C LYS A 55 -1.07 -0.92 15.08
N TRP A 56 -0.56 0.31 14.94
CA TRP A 56 -1.07 1.47 15.67
C TRP A 56 -2.24 2.17 14.97
N ALA A 57 -2.62 1.73 13.77
CA ALA A 57 -3.74 2.32 13.05
C ALA A 57 -5.05 2.11 13.85
N PRO A 58 -5.90 3.14 13.94
CA PRO A 58 -7.20 3.02 14.60
C PRO A 58 -8.08 1.96 13.95
N THR A 59 -8.79 1.20 14.76
CA THR A 59 -9.76 0.21 14.29
C THR A 59 -11.11 0.40 14.98
N ALA A 60 -12.20 -0.05 14.34
CA ALA A 60 -13.52 0.03 14.92
C ALA A 60 -13.56 -0.69 16.27
N VAL A 61 -14.02 0.01 17.30
CA VAL A 61 -14.03 -0.45 18.70
C VAL A 61 -12.72 -1.05 19.20
N ASN A 62 -11.60 -0.64 18.60
CA ASN A 62 -10.27 -1.20 18.87
C ASN A 62 -10.20 -2.74 18.74
N ALA A 63 -10.93 -3.30 17.78
CA ALA A 63 -11.03 -4.75 17.60
C ALA A 63 -9.75 -5.38 17.03
N GLN A 64 -8.85 -4.58 16.43
CA GLN A 64 -7.56 -5.03 15.88
C GLN A 64 -7.69 -6.25 14.93
N PRO A 65 -8.56 -6.21 13.89
CA PRO A 65 -8.88 -7.39 13.10
C PRO A 65 -7.80 -7.76 12.07
N LEU A 66 -6.83 -6.88 11.80
CA LEU A 66 -5.82 -7.09 10.77
C LEU A 66 -5.01 -8.37 11.03
N ARG A 67 -4.93 -9.21 10.03
CA ARG A 67 -4.01 -10.35 9.95
C ARG A 67 -3.26 -10.26 8.64
N VAL A 68 -1.95 -10.42 8.69
CA VAL A 68 -1.06 -10.33 7.52
C VAL A 68 -0.39 -11.67 7.29
N ALA A 69 -0.50 -12.19 6.09
CA ALA A 69 0.22 -13.39 5.66
C ALA A 69 1.17 -12.99 4.51
N ALA A 70 2.47 -13.12 4.73
CA ALA A 70 3.47 -12.88 3.71
C ALA A 70 3.67 -14.15 2.87
N VAL A 71 3.46 -14.06 1.56
CA VAL A 71 3.58 -15.18 0.63
C VAL A 71 4.94 -15.12 -0.06
N GLN A 72 5.95 -15.71 0.55
CA GLN A 72 7.35 -15.60 0.13
C GLN A 72 7.84 -16.77 -0.73
N SER A 73 7.30 -17.98 -0.52
CA SER A 73 7.77 -19.13 -1.29
C SER A 73 7.10 -19.26 -2.65
N PRO A 74 7.83 -19.75 -3.69
CA PRO A 74 7.25 -20.00 -5.01
C PRO A 74 6.01 -20.89 -4.95
N ALA A 75 6.07 -21.98 -4.18
CA ALA A 75 4.94 -22.90 -4.02
C ALA A 75 3.70 -22.24 -3.40
N ALA A 76 3.88 -21.34 -2.42
CA ALA A 76 2.77 -20.58 -1.84
C ALA A 76 2.19 -19.58 -2.86
N ARG A 77 3.05 -18.93 -3.65
CA ARG A 77 2.63 -18.04 -4.74
C ARG A 77 1.81 -18.77 -5.80
N GLU A 78 2.28 -19.93 -6.25
CA GLU A 78 1.54 -20.77 -7.21
C GLU A 78 0.13 -21.15 -6.71
N ARG A 79 -0.04 -21.33 -5.41
CA ARG A 79 -1.35 -21.60 -4.80
C ARG A 79 -2.22 -20.35 -4.68
N LEU A 80 -1.61 -19.17 -4.45
CA LEU A 80 -2.33 -17.91 -4.29
C LEU A 80 -2.84 -17.36 -5.62
N LEU A 81 -2.00 -17.34 -6.65
CA LEU A 81 -2.29 -16.67 -7.91
C LEU A 81 -3.62 -17.09 -8.56
N PRO A 82 -4.00 -18.39 -8.60
CA PRO A 82 -5.30 -18.79 -9.15
C PRO A 82 -6.51 -18.26 -8.39
N CYS A 83 -6.34 -17.90 -7.11
CA CYS A 83 -7.40 -17.36 -6.26
C CYS A 83 -7.68 -15.87 -6.52
N LEU A 84 -6.78 -15.18 -7.23
CA LEU A 84 -6.91 -13.76 -7.52
C LEU A 84 -7.72 -13.51 -8.81
N PRO A 85 -8.48 -12.40 -8.90
CA PRO A 85 -9.04 -11.94 -10.16
C PRO A 85 -7.96 -11.79 -11.24
N ARG A 86 -8.34 -12.02 -12.51
CA ARG A 86 -7.37 -12.10 -13.61
C ARG A 86 -6.40 -10.92 -13.70
N GLY A 87 -6.90 -9.68 -13.63
CA GLY A 87 -6.04 -8.48 -13.69
C GLY A 87 -5.05 -8.39 -12.51
N ASN A 88 -5.50 -8.74 -11.31
CA ASN A 88 -4.64 -8.73 -10.12
C ASN A 88 -3.61 -9.87 -10.14
N ARG A 89 -3.95 -10.99 -10.77
CA ARG A 89 -3.04 -12.14 -10.91
C ARG A 89 -1.77 -11.78 -11.67
N GLU A 90 -1.92 -11.09 -12.80
CA GLU A 90 -0.79 -10.67 -13.62
C GLU A 90 0.13 -9.71 -12.87
N GLN A 91 -0.44 -8.76 -12.13
CA GLN A 91 0.33 -7.83 -11.29
C GLN A 91 1.02 -8.55 -10.12
N ALA A 92 0.29 -9.39 -9.39
CA ALA A 92 0.82 -10.10 -8.23
C ALA A 92 1.93 -11.11 -8.61
N ALA A 93 1.90 -11.65 -9.84
CA ALA A 93 2.94 -12.57 -10.30
C ALA A 93 4.33 -11.91 -10.37
N GLY A 94 4.39 -10.60 -10.61
CA GLY A 94 5.63 -9.82 -10.65
C GLY A 94 6.09 -9.28 -9.30
N ALA A 95 5.28 -9.40 -8.24
CA ALA A 95 5.63 -8.87 -6.94
C ALA A 95 6.79 -9.66 -6.28
N PRO A 96 7.70 -8.99 -5.54
CA PRO A 96 8.87 -9.64 -4.92
C PRO A 96 8.56 -10.48 -3.66
N LEU A 97 7.29 -10.53 -3.26
CA LEU A 97 6.77 -11.33 -2.15
C LEU A 97 6.07 -12.57 -2.67
#